data_b71f61914101947c729cd02bf38d9556
#
_entry.id   b71f61914101947c729cd02bf38d9556
#
_cell.length_a   1.000
_cell.length_b   1.000
_cell.length_c   1.000
_cell.angle_alpha   90.00
_cell.angle_beta   90.00
_cell.angle_gamma   90.00
#
_symmetry.space_group_name_H-M   'P 1'
#
loop_
_entity.id
_entity.type
_entity.pdbx_description
1 polymer ?
#
loop_
_entity_poly.entity_id
_entity_poly.type
_entity_poly.pdbx_seq_one_letter_code
_entity_poly.pdbx_strand_id
1 'polypeptide(L)'
;IFVPLNAILQWRSPPDRRGAVISFSNTCVFTGILLGSLAGGSMAQAGLSTSNIFLVTGAVTIGGTLWALRLMPDVFIRLVLVILTNTLYRLRIVGQHHVPQSSGALLVPNHMSFIDGFLLMASVDRPIRFVVDAAYAAHPLFKWLMTAMKVIPIASTGGPRIILRALRSAGQALDDGEIVCIFPEGQITRTGTLLPFRRGFERIVKGRQVPVIPVHLDRVWGSIFSFEGGHFFRKWPEQIPYPLTVSFGAPLPSDTSAHELRAAIRALGEEAWRLRKSSRRTLHREFIHAMRRHPFRFAMADQNRPHVSSIQALIGSIVLARSLRPHWKDQRHVGILLPPTVAGALVNVAAPLCGKTSVNLNYTVGKSGLEAAVRLADLRTI
;
A
#
# COMPACT_ATOMS: atom_id res chain seq x y z
N ILE A 1 7.41 -23.18 10.10
CA ILE A 1 8.09 -23.09 8.79
C ILE A 1 7.66 -24.22 7.85
N PHE A 2 7.54 -25.48 8.32
CA PHE A 2 7.19 -26.64 7.49
C PHE A 2 5.79 -26.53 6.83
N VAL A 3 4.77 -26.10 7.59
CA VAL A 3 3.39 -25.98 7.10
C VAL A 3 3.25 -24.95 5.97
N PRO A 4 3.77 -23.71 6.08
CA PRO A 4 3.72 -22.74 4.98
C PRO A 4 4.46 -23.21 3.73
N LEU A 5 5.61 -23.88 3.86
CA LEU A 5 6.36 -24.41 2.72
C LEU A 5 5.59 -25.49 1.97
N ASN A 6 4.97 -26.42 2.69
CA ASN A 6 4.10 -27.42 2.07
C ASN A 6 2.87 -26.81 1.39
N ALA A 7 2.25 -25.79 1.99
CA ALA A 7 1.14 -25.07 1.38
C ALA A 7 1.57 -24.39 0.08
N ILE A 8 2.74 -23.75 0.05
CA ILE A 8 3.30 -23.13 -1.15
C ILE A 8 3.60 -24.19 -2.22
N LEU A 9 4.17 -25.33 -1.82
CA LEU A 9 4.47 -26.45 -2.73
C LEU A 9 3.18 -26.98 -3.38
N GLN A 10 2.13 -27.21 -2.59
CA GLN A 10 0.83 -27.68 -3.07
C GLN A 10 0.17 -26.66 -4.01
N TRP A 11 0.24 -25.38 -3.66
CA TRP A 11 -0.39 -24.32 -4.41
C TRP A 11 0.31 -24.02 -5.73
N ARG A 12 1.65 -24.08 -5.78
CA ARG A 12 2.44 -23.86 -7.00
C ARG A 12 2.55 -25.07 -7.92
N SER A 13 2.19 -26.26 -7.45
CA SER A 13 2.27 -27.46 -8.26
C SER A 13 1.18 -27.48 -9.32
N PRO A 14 1.51 -27.81 -10.59
CA PRO A 14 0.51 -28.00 -11.63
C PRO A 14 -0.58 -28.97 -11.16
N PRO A 15 -1.87 -28.68 -11.40
CA PRO A 15 -2.97 -29.51 -10.91
C PRO A 15 -2.88 -30.99 -11.31
N ASP A 16 -2.41 -31.25 -12.52
CA ASP A 16 -2.20 -32.58 -13.12
C ASP A 16 -1.04 -33.36 -12.49
N ARG A 17 -0.05 -32.69 -11.89
CA ARG A 17 1.15 -33.29 -11.31
C ARG A 17 1.29 -33.08 -9.80
N ARG A 18 0.31 -32.45 -9.18
CA ARG A 18 0.37 -32.07 -7.74
C ARG A 18 0.64 -33.27 -6.84
N GLY A 19 -0.03 -34.41 -7.10
CA GLY A 19 0.20 -35.65 -6.35
C GLY A 19 1.63 -36.16 -6.48
N ALA A 20 2.21 -36.16 -7.67
CA ALA A 20 3.58 -36.60 -7.92
C ALA A 20 4.60 -35.69 -7.23
N VAL A 21 4.40 -34.37 -7.26
CA VAL A 21 5.29 -33.39 -6.59
C VAL A 21 5.26 -33.56 -5.09
N ILE A 22 4.08 -33.76 -4.47
CA ILE A 22 3.94 -33.98 -3.03
C ILE A 22 4.59 -35.31 -2.64
N SER A 23 4.34 -36.38 -3.40
CA SER A 23 4.94 -37.71 -3.15
C SER A 23 6.46 -37.64 -3.23
N PHE A 24 7.02 -37.02 -4.27
CA PHE A 24 8.47 -36.80 -4.39
C PHE A 24 9.05 -35.99 -3.23
N SER A 25 8.38 -34.90 -2.84
CA SER A 25 8.79 -34.12 -1.68
C SER A 25 8.82 -34.92 -0.40
N ASN A 26 7.78 -35.73 -0.13
CA ASN A 26 7.73 -36.61 1.02
C ASN A 26 8.84 -37.68 0.99
N THR A 27 9.10 -38.27 -0.17
CA THR A 27 10.21 -39.24 -0.36
C THR A 27 11.55 -38.58 -0.02
N CYS A 28 11.81 -37.36 -0.48
CA CYS A 28 13.02 -36.59 -0.13
C CYS A 28 13.14 -36.36 1.40
N VAL A 29 12.02 -35.98 2.05
CA VAL A 29 11.99 -35.75 3.51
C VAL A 29 12.32 -37.04 4.26
N PHE A 30 11.65 -38.16 3.95
CA PHE A 30 11.90 -39.44 4.62
C PHE A 30 13.32 -39.99 4.37
N THR A 31 13.82 -39.84 3.15
CA THR A 31 15.22 -40.18 2.82
C THR A 31 16.19 -39.35 3.64
N GLY A 32 15.93 -38.03 3.76
CA GLY A 32 16.74 -37.14 4.58
C GLY A 32 16.74 -37.52 6.07
N ILE A 33 15.57 -37.89 6.62
CA ILE A 33 15.44 -38.39 8.00
C ILE A 33 16.25 -39.68 8.19
N LEU A 34 16.12 -40.61 7.25
CA LEU A 34 16.85 -41.90 7.32
C LEU A 34 18.36 -41.66 7.29
N LEU A 35 18.86 -40.91 6.33
CA LEU A 35 20.29 -40.61 6.20
C LEU A 35 20.81 -39.82 7.41
N GLY A 36 20.05 -38.86 7.92
CA GLY A 36 20.40 -38.10 9.13
C GLY A 36 20.47 -39.00 10.38
N SER A 37 19.54 -39.93 10.52
CA SER A 37 19.53 -40.89 11.64
C SER A 37 20.70 -41.85 11.57
N LEU A 38 21.03 -42.39 10.39
CA LEU A 38 22.19 -43.25 10.18
C LEU A 38 23.50 -42.50 10.45
N ALA A 39 23.63 -41.26 9.96
CA ALA A 39 24.80 -40.44 10.23
C ALA A 39 24.94 -40.11 11.71
N GLY A 40 23.86 -39.74 12.40
CA GLY A 40 23.86 -39.51 13.85
C GLY A 40 24.25 -40.75 14.66
N GLY A 41 23.70 -41.90 14.28
CA GLY A 41 24.05 -43.20 14.89
C GLY A 41 25.53 -43.57 14.71
N SER A 42 26.08 -43.40 13.50
CA SER A 42 27.49 -43.66 13.22
C SER A 42 28.42 -42.71 13.98
N MET A 43 28.07 -41.44 14.11
CA MET A 43 28.82 -40.47 14.92
C MET A 43 28.84 -40.85 16.40
N ALA A 44 27.70 -41.31 16.95
CA ALA A 44 27.61 -41.78 18.32
C ALA A 44 28.45 -43.04 18.54
N GLN A 45 28.43 -44.01 17.63
CA GLN A 45 29.28 -45.19 17.66
C GLN A 45 30.78 -44.86 17.56
N ALA A 46 31.13 -43.80 16.83
CA ALA A 46 32.49 -43.28 16.74
C ALA A 46 32.93 -42.50 18.01
N GLY A 47 32.13 -42.47 19.06
CA GLY A 47 32.46 -41.86 20.36
C GLY A 47 32.30 -40.32 20.39
N LEU A 48 31.63 -39.70 19.42
CA LEU A 48 31.38 -38.29 19.50
C LEU A 48 30.38 -37.97 20.62
N SER A 49 30.65 -36.91 21.37
CA SER A 49 29.71 -36.42 22.37
C SER A 49 28.43 -35.87 21.72
N THR A 50 27.32 -35.94 22.43
CA THR A 50 26.03 -35.40 21.94
C THR A 50 26.13 -33.96 21.48
N SER A 51 26.91 -33.12 22.17
CA SER A 51 27.15 -31.72 21.78
C SER A 51 27.85 -31.63 20.42
N ASN A 52 28.84 -32.46 20.15
CA ASN A 52 29.57 -32.45 18.88
C ASN A 52 28.67 -32.95 17.74
N ILE A 53 27.81 -33.95 17.98
CA ILE A 53 26.81 -34.39 16.98
C ILE A 53 25.87 -33.24 16.62
N PHE A 54 25.36 -32.49 17.61
CA PHE A 54 24.53 -31.29 17.33
C PHE A 54 25.30 -30.20 16.59
N LEU A 55 26.56 -29.96 16.88
CA LEU A 55 27.38 -29.00 16.15
C LEU A 55 27.58 -29.40 14.69
N VAL A 56 27.89 -30.66 14.41
CA VAL A 56 28.06 -31.16 13.04
C VAL A 56 26.74 -31.09 12.26
N THR A 57 25.65 -31.60 12.83
CA THR A 57 24.33 -31.54 12.17
C THR A 57 23.85 -30.13 11.98
N GLY A 58 24.11 -29.22 12.92
CA GLY A 58 23.83 -27.80 12.80
C GLY A 58 24.64 -27.15 11.66
N ALA A 59 25.94 -27.46 11.57
CA ALA A 59 26.80 -26.96 10.51
C ALA A 59 26.34 -27.45 9.11
N VAL A 60 25.99 -28.72 8.99
CA VAL A 60 25.43 -29.29 7.75
C VAL A 60 24.11 -28.63 7.36
N THR A 61 23.22 -28.40 8.34
CA THR A 61 21.94 -27.74 8.13
C THR A 61 22.14 -26.30 7.65
N ILE A 62 23.05 -25.55 8.29
CA ILE A 62 23.39 -24.18 7.90
C ILE A 62 23.98 -24.19 6.48
N GLY A 63 24.93 -25.07 6.20
CA GLY A 63 25.56 -25.20 4.89
C GLY A 63 24.53 -25.50 3.78
N GLY A 64 23.66 -26.47 4.02
CA GLY A 64 22.57 -26.83 3.09
C GLY A 64 21.59 -25.69 2.90
N THR A 65 21.23 -24.96 3.96
CA THR A 65 20.38 -23.78 3.88
C THR A 65 21.02 -22.68 3.04
N LEU A 66 22.29 -22.34 3.30
CA LEU A 66 23.03 -21.34 2.52
C LEU A 66 23.15 -21.72 1.05
N TRP A 67 23.35 -23.01 0.78
CA TRP A 67 23.37 -23.54 -0.58
C TRP A 67 22.00 -23.40 -1.27
N ALA A 68 20.92 -23.79 -0.60
CA ALA A 68 19.55 -23.63 -1.12
C ALA A 68 19.20 -22.15 -1.37
N LEU A 69 19.61 -21.23 -0.48
CA LEU A 69 19.43 -19.79 -0.67
C LEU A 69 20.17 -19.25 -1.90
N ARG A 70 21.32 -19.83 -2.24
CA ARG A 70 22.04 -19.47 -3.47
C ARG A 70 21.36 -19.97 -4.74
N LEU A 71 20.69 -21.13 -4.67
CA LEU A 71 19.98 -21.70 -5.82
C LEU A 71 18.65 -20.99 -6.11
N MET A 72 17.96 -20.51 -5.07
CA MET A 72 16.61 -19.94 -5.18
C MET A 72 16.49 -18.61 -4.40
N PRO A 73 17.30 -17.60 -4.73
CA PRO A 73 17.34 -16.34 -3.99
C PRO A 73 16.02 -15.57 -4.07
N ASP A 74 15.32 -15.61 -5.20
CA ASP A 74 14.03 -14.99 -5.44
C ASP A 74 12.92 -15.53 -4.54
N VAL A 75 12.87 -16.85 -4.36
CA VAL A 75 11.89 -17.51 -3.47
C VAL A 75 12.13 -17.12 -2.02
N PHE A 76 13.38 -17.10 -1.60
CA PHE A 76 13.73 -16.70 -0.23
C PHE A 76 13.44 -15.24 0.04
N ILE A 77 13.86 -14.34 -0.86
CA ILE A 77 13.55 -12.90 -0.76
C ILE A 77 12.04 -12.71 -0.63
N ARG A 78 11.26 -13.39 -1.46
CA ARG A 78 9.81 -13.32 -1.42
C ARG A 78 9.25 -13.83 -0.09
N LEU A 79 9.72 -14.96 0.43
CA LEU A 79 9.29 -15.49 1.72
C LEU A 79 9.55 -14.49 2.85
N VAL A 80 10.76 -13.93 2.90
CA VAL A 80 11.12 -12.90 3.88
C VAL A 80 10.21 -11.67 3.74
N LEU A 81 9.98 -11.20 2.51
CA LEU A 81 9.10 -10.05 2.26
C LEU A 81 7.66 -10.33 2.68
N VAL A 82 7.11 -11.52 2.39
CA VAL A 82 5.77 -11.92 2.81
C VAL A 82 5.68 -11.95 4.34
N ILE A 83 6.67 -12.51 5.03
CA ILE A 83 6.71 -12.51 6.50
C ILE A 83 6.77 -11.09 7.05
N LEU A 84 7.70 -10.26 6.55
CA LEU A 84 7.87 -8.87 6.99
C LEU A 84 6.62 -8.02 6.72
N THR A 85 6.04 -8.14 5.53
CA THR A 85 4.83 -7.38 5.16
C THR A 85 3.62 -7.81 5.98
N ASN A 86 3.45 -9.08 6.31
CA ASN A 86 2.34 -9.54 7.14
C ASN A 86 2.55 -9.27 8.64
N THR A 87 3.81 -9.09 9.09
CA THR A 87 4.13 -8.74 10.48
C THR A 87 4.06 -7.23 10.72
N LEU A 88 4.69 -6.45 9.83
CA LEU A 88 4.78 -5.00 9.95
C LEU A 88 3.57 -4.27 9.34
N TYR A 89 2.94 -4.88 8.35
CA TYR A 89 1.82 -4.32 7.61
C TYR A 89 0.62 -5.27 7.59
N ARG A 90 -0.57 -4.70 7.70
CA ARG A 90 -1.82 -5.41 7.39
C ARG A 90 -2.15 -5.14 5.93
N LEU A 91 -1.59 -5.95 5.05
CA LEU A 91 -1.73 -5.80 3.61
C LEU A 91 -3.11 -6.30 3.15
N ARG A 92 -3.87 -5.42 2.51
CA ARG A 92 -5.11 -5.74 1.79
C ARG A 92 -4.85 -5.68 0.31
N ILE A 93 -5.09 -6.76 -0.40
CA ILE A 93 -4.90 -6.85 -1.85
C ILE A 93 -6.29 -6.87 -2.50
N VAL A 94 -6.48 -6.03 -3.52
CA VAL A 94 -7.73 -5.90 -4.28
C VAL A 94 -7.42 -6.03 -5.76
N GLY A 95 -8.22 -6.82 -6.50
CA GLY A 95 -8.08 -6.95 -7.94
C GLY A 95 -6.85 -7.76 -8.41
N GLN A 96 -6.23 -8.58 -7.57
CA GLN A 96 -5.06 -9.41 -7.93
C GLN A 96 -5.31 -10.29 -9.17
N HIS A 97 -6.56 -10.71 -9.40
CA HIS A 97 -6.97 -11.52 -10.54
C HIS A 97 -6.82 -10.81 -11.90
N HIS A 98 -6.65 -9.48 -11.91
CA HIS A 98 -6.34 -8.73 -13.13
C HIS A 98 -4.91 -8.95 -13.62
N VAL A 99 -4.01 -9.44 -12.76
CA VAL A 99 -2.63 -9.77 -13.16
C VAL A 99 -2.62 -11.14 -13.81
N PRO A 100 -2.21 -11.27 -15.09
CA PRO A 100 -2.25 -12.54 -15.80
C PRO A 100 -1.30 -13.58 -15.20
N GLN A 101 -1.72 -14.84 -15.18
CA GLN A 101 -0.96 -15.94 -14.58
C GLN A 101 0.20 -16.44 -15.44
N SER A 102 0.14 -16.30 -16.76
CA SER A 102 1.13 -16.88 -17.69
C SER A 102 1.70 -15.92 -18.72
N SER A 103 0.95 -14.88 -19.13
CA SER A 103 1.42 -13.90 -20.13
C SER A 103 2.16 -12.71 -19.49
N GLY A 104 2.88 -11.94 -20.30
CA GLY A 104 3.51 -10.68 -19.90
C GLY A 104 2.46 -9.61 -19.53
N ALA A 105 2.78 -8.76 -18.59
CA ALA A 105 1.98 -7.58 -18.24
C ALA A 105 2.85 -6.46 -17.69
N LEU A 106 2.47 -5.23 -17.98
CA LEU A 106 3.14 -4.05 -17.42
C LEU A 106 2.36 -3.52 -16.22
N LEU A 107 2.92 -3.62 -15.02
CA LEU A 107 2.38 -2.99 -13.83
C LEU A 107 2.83 -1.54 -13.75
N VAL A 108 1.89 -0.63 -13.54
CA VAL A 108 2.19 0.80 -13.45
C VAL A 108 1.58 1.38 -12.17
N PRO A 109 2.34 1.40 -11.07
CA PRO A 109 1.91 1.93 -9.78
C PRO A 109 2.23 3.42 -9.60
N ASN A 110 1.55 4.07 -8.63
CA ASN A 110 2.03 5.29 -8.01
C ASN A 110 3.26 5.03 -7.13
N HIS A 111 4.08 6.07 -6.87
CA HIS A 111 5.35 5.93 -6.15
C HIS A 111 5.39 6.78 -4.88
N MET A 112 5.14 6.14 -3.74
CA MET A 112 4.96 6.79 -2.45
C MET A 112 6.14 6.62 -1.50
N SER A 113 6.92 5.52 -1.65
CA SER A 113 7.98 5.15 -0.70
C SER A 113 9.04 4.22 -1.30
N PHE A 114 10.11 4.00 -0.54
CA PHE A 114 11.16 3.02 -0.92
C PHE A 114 10.69 1.56 -0.87
N ILE A 115 9.62 1.24 -0.14
CA ILE A 115 9.14 -0.14 -0.02
C ILE A 115 8.08 -0.52 -1.06
N ASP A 116 7.67 0.38 -1.94
CA ASP A 116 6.59 0.15 -2.89
C ASP A 116 6.83 -1.11 -3.74
N GLY A 117 8.06 -1.30 -4.22
CA GLY A 117 8.45 -2.49 -4.97
C GLY A 117 8.28 -3.78 -4.15
N PHE A 118 8.64 -3.76 -2.87
CA PHE A 118 8.52 -4.91 -1.98
C PHE A 118 7.05 -5.24 -1.67
N LEU A 119 6.21 -4.22 -1.50
CA LEU A 119 4.76 -4.40 -1.33
C LEU A 119 4.12 -5.04 -2.55
N LEU A 120 4.53 -4.63 -3.75
CA LEU A 120 4.09 -5.24 -5.00
C LEU A 120 4.54 -6.70 -5.12
N MET A 121 5.80 -7.02 -4.79
CA MET A 121 6.30 -8.39 -4.76
C MET A 121 5.53 -9.29 -3.79
N ALA A 122 5.12 -8.76 -2.64
CA ALA A 122 4.30 -9.48 -1.69
C ALA A 122 2.84 -9.65 -2.15
N SER A 123 2.40 -8.82 -3.11
CA SER A 123 1.00 -8.78 -3.59
C SER A 123 0.76 -9.57 -4.88
N VAL A 124 1.82 -10.02 -5.57
CA VAL A 124 1.73 -10.75 -6.84
C VAL A 124 2.43 -12.09 -6.72
N ASP A 125 1.85 -13.13 -7.26
CA ASP A 125 2.36 -14.51 -7.15
C ASP A 125 3.49 -14.83 -8.12
N ARG A 126 3.71 -13.96 -9.09
CA ARG A 126 4.74 -14.08 -10.12
C ARG A 126 5.93 -13.16 -9.84
N PRO A 127 7.16 -13.53 -10.26
CA PRO A 127 8.30 -12.63 -10.23
C PRO A 127 8.02 -11.34 -11.00
N ILE A 128 8.42 -10.21 -10.43
CA ILE A 128 8.27 -8.89 -11.05
C ILE A 128 9.66 -8.34 -11.38
N ARG A 129 9.89 -7.95 -12.63
CA ARG A 129 11.09 -7.22 -13.03
C ARG A 129 10.85 -5.72 -12.94
N PHE A 130 11.52 -5.08 -12.02
CA PHE A 130 11.39 -3.64 -11.82
C PHE A 130 12.34 -2.84 -12.70
N VAL A 131 11.84 -1.75 -13.26
CA VAL A 131 12.68 -0.72 -13.87
C VAL A 131 13.12 0.22 -12.74
N VAL A 132 14.43 0.21 -12.42
CA VAL A 132 15.00 0.91 -11.26
C VAL A 132 16.12 1.85 -11.71
N ASP A 133 16.27 3.01 -11.06
CA ASP A 133 17.36 3.93 -11.35
C ASP A 133 18.72 3.25 -11.15
N ALA A 134 19.62 3.44 -12.12
CA ALA A 134 20.92 2.77 -12.17
C ALA A 134 21.80 3.07 -10.95
N ALA A 135 21.64 4.22 -10.31
CA ALA A 135 22.39 4.57 -9.09
C ALA A 135 22.01 3.66 -7.92
N TYR A 136 20.72 3.34 -7.77
CA TYR A 136 20.25 2.38 -6.74
C TYR A 136 20.64 0.94 -7.10
N ALA A 137 20.55 0.57 -8.37
CA ALA A 137 20.90 -0.78 -8.83
C ALA A 137 22.41 -1.09 -8.64
N ALA A 138 23.27 -0.09 -8.75
CA ALA A 138 24.72 -0.22 -8.59
C ALA A 138 25.19 -0.10 -7.12
N HIS A 139 24.34 0.32 -6.19
CA HIS A 139 24.72 0.53 -4.79
C HIS A 139 25.18 -0.80 -4.14
N PRO A 140 26.36 -0.86 -3.51
CA PRO A 140 26.94 -2.11 -2.99
C PRO A 140 26.02 -2.89 -2.07
N LEU A 141 25.30 -2.18 -1.19
CA LEU A 141 24.36 -2.79 -0.23
C LEU A 141 23.17 -3.50 -0.90
N PHE A 142 22.71 -3.01 -2.05
CA PHE A 142 21.54 -3.54 -2.75
C PHE A 142 21.87 -4.33 -4.01
N LYS A 143 23.12 -4.30 -4.47
CA LYS A 143 23.56 -4.93 -5.74
C LYS A 143 23.15 -6.41 -5.80
N TRP A 144 23.39 -7.18 -4.73
CA TRP A 144 23.00 -8.58 -4.68
C TRP A 144 21.48 -8.75 -4.87
N LEU A 145 20.68 -7.97 -4.12
CA LEU A 145 19.22 -8.00 -4.19
C LEU A 145 18.72 -7.62 -5.58
N MET A 146 19.26 -6.55 -6.16
CA MET A 146 18.90 -6.07 -7.49
C MET A 146 19.23 -7.10 -8.58
N THR A 147 20.36 -7.80 -8.44
CA THR A 147 20.75 -8.88 -9.35
C THR A 147 19.84 -10.09 -9.21
N ALA A 148 19.50 -10.50 -7.98
CA ALA A 148 18.61 -11.61 -7.71
C ALA A 148 17.18 -11.33 -8.24
N MET A 149 16.71 -10.09 -8.14
CA MET A 149 15.42 -9.65 -8.67
C MET A 149 15.44 -9.38 -10.19
N LYS A 150 16.57 -9.54 -10.86
CA LYS A 150 16.75 -9.29 -12.30
C LYS A 150 16.23 -7.91 -12.71
N VAL A 151 16.49 -6.88 -11.91
CA VAL A 151 16.00 -5.52 -12.19
C VAL A 151 16.58 -4.98 -13.50
N ILE A 152 15.85 -4.10 -14.15
CA ILE A 152 16.25 -3.42 -15.37
C ILE A 152 16.76 -2.03 -14.99
N PRO A 153 18.09 -1.79 -14.99
CA PRO A 153 18.62 -0.50 -14.61
C PRO A 153 18.33 0.55 -15.68
N ILE A 154 17.81 1.71 -15.28
CA ILE A 154 17.58 2.87 -16.13
C ILE A 154 18.38 4.06 -15.58
N ALA A 155 19.25 4.65 -16.39
CA ALA A 155 19.99 5.84 -16.00
C ALA A 155 19.24 7.08 -16.49
N SER A 156 18.51 7.74 -15.61
CA SER A 156 17.72 8.93 -15.93
C SER A 156 18.58 10.11 -16.43
N THR A 157 19.86 10.14 -16.04
CA THR A 157 20.87 11.13 -16.48
C THR A 157 21.77 10.64 -17.62
N GLY A 158 21.60 9.40 -18.08
CA GLY A 158 22.52 8.70 -18.98
C GLY A 158 22.34 8.97 -20.48
N GLY A 159 21.56 9.97 -20.86
CA GLY A 159 21.27 10.29 -22.25
C GLY A 159 20.25 9.37 -22.95
N PRO A 160 19.71 9.78 -24.12
CA PRO A 160 18.55 9.11 -24.75
C PRO A 160 18.81 7.65 -25.15
N ARG A 161 20.02 7.32 -25.56
CA ARG A 161 20.37 5.95 -26.02
C ARG A 161 20.34 4.94 -24.88
N ILE A 162 20.78 5.32 -23.68
CA ILE A 162 20.81 4.44 -22.50
C ILE A 162 19.39 4.20 -22.00
N ILE A 163 18.57 5.27 -21.94
CA ILE A 163 17.16 5.17 -21.60
C ILE A 163 16.44 4.23 -22.58
N LEU A 164 16.62 4.42 -23.88
CA LEU A 164 16.00 3.57 -24.90
C LEU A 164 16.40 2.11 -24.79
N ARG A 165 17.67 1.82 -24.44
CA ARG A 165 18.13 0.43 -24.21
C ARG A 165 17.38 -0.21 -23.04
N ALA A 166 17.25 0.48 -21.90
CA ALA A 166 16.52 -0.01 -20.75
C ALA A 166 15.03 -0.26 -21.07
N LEU A 167 14.38 0.67 -21.80
CA LEU A 167 12.98 0.51 -22.21
C LEU A 167 12.79 -0.65 -23.20
N ARG A 168 13.74 -0.88 -24.11
CA ARG A 168 13.73 -2.05 -24.99
C ARG A 168 13.90 -3.35 -24.22
N SER A 169 14.79 -3.40 -23.23
CA SER A 169 14.98 -4.55 -22.35
C SER A 169 13.72 -4.87 -21.56
N ALA A 170 13.00 -3.83 -21.07
CA ALA A 170 11.71 -3.98 -20.42
C ALA A 170 10.63 -4.54 -21.38
N GLY A 171 10.61 -4.05 -22.63
CA GLY A 171 9.73 -4.58 -23.66
C GLY A 171 10.01 -6.03 -24.01
N GLN A 172 11.28 -6.42 -24.12
CA GLN A 172 11.66 -7.82 -24.37
C GLN A 172 11.20 -8.73 -23.23
N ALA A 173 11.34 -8.31 -21.97
CA ALA A 173 10.85 -9.09 -20.84
C ALA A 173 9.32 -9.32 -20.88
N LEU A 174 8.56 -8.34 -21.38
CA LEU A 174 7.12 -8.50 -21.61
C LEU A 174 6.84 -9.53 -22.72
N ASP A 175 7.63 -9.51 -23.80
CA ASP A 175 7.52 -10.46 -24.93
C ASP A 175 7.87 -11.89 -24.46
N ASP A 176 8.82 -12.02 -23.51
CA ASP A 176 9.20 -13.28 -22.86
C ASP A 176 8.14 -13.77 -21.84
N GLY A 177 7.02 -13.07 -21.72
CA GLY A 177 5.91 -13.43 -20.82
C GLY A 177 6.13 -13.00 -19.36
N GLU A 178 7.12 -12.18 -19.04
CA GLU A 178 7.41 -11.73 -17.68
C GLU A 178 6.51 -10.56 -17.24
N ILE A 179 6.36 -10.39 -15.93
CA ILE A 179 5.74 -9.18 -15.35
C ILE A 179 6.81 -8.12 -15.20
N VAL A 180 6.58 -6.97 -15.82
CA VAL A 180 7.46 -5.79 -15.67
C VAL A 180 6.73 -4.72 -14.88
N CYS A 181 7.44 -4.02 -14.00
CA CYS A 181 6.91 -2.90 -13.24
C CYS A 181 7.74 -1.63 -13.48
N ILE A 182 7.05 -0.54 -13.80
CA ILE A 182 7.67 0.78 -13.92
C ILE A 182 6.86 1.82 -13.13
N PHE A 183 7.55 2.64 -12.35
CA PHE A 183 6.96 3.80 -11.68
C PHE A 183 6.98 5.00 -12.65
N PRO A 184 5.84 5.39 -13.24
CA PRO A 184 5.81 6.39 -14.33
C PRO A 184 6.15 7.79 -13.84
N GLU A 185 6.05 8.05 -12.55
CA GLU A 185 6.43 9.31 -11.90
C GLU A 185 7.94 9.56 -11.99
N GLY A 186 8.74 8.48 -12.04
CA GLY A 186 10.20 8.52 -12.14
C GLY A 186 10.92 9.05 -10.89
N GLN A 187 10.19 9.24 -9.80
CA GLN A 187 10.71 9.60 -8.47
C GLN A 187 9.65 9.34 -7.41
N ILE A 188 10.08 9.16 -6.16
CA ILE A 188 9.18 9.07 -5.00
C ILE A 188 8.56 10.44 -4.74
N THR A 189 7.25 10.50 -4.53
CA THR A 189 6.56 11.75 -4.20
C THR A 189 7.08 12.34 -2.88
N ARG A 190 7.21 13.65 -2.84
CA ARG A 190 7.55 14.39 -1.63
C ARG A 190 6.35 15.11 -1.01
N THR A 191 5.19 15.04 -1.66
CA THR A 191 3.96 15.72 -1.24
C THR A 191 2.81 14.76 -0.92
N GLY A 192 3.00 13.45 -1.15
CA GLY A 192 1.94 12.46 -1.00
C GLY A 192 0.89 12.49 -2.11
N THR A 193 1.12 13.30 -3.15
CA THR A 193 0.22 13.39 -4.31
C THR A 193 0.81 12.66 -5.51
N LEU A 194 -0.08 12.22 -6.41
CA LEU A 194 0.30 11.57 -7.66
C LEU A 194 0.97 12.58 -8.61
N LEU A 195 2.24 12.35 -8.92
CA LEU A 195 3.04 13.22 -9.77
C LEU A 195 2.65 13.07 -11.27
N PRO A 196 3.10 13.99 -12.15
CA PRO A 196 2.97 13.83 -13.58
C PRO A 196 3.69 12.58 -14.10
N PHE A 197 3.08 11.88 -15.06
CA PHE A 197 3.64 10.65 -15.63
C PHE A 197 4.58 10.96 -16.78
N ARG A 198 5.73 10.28 -16.78
CA ARG A 198 6.66 10.24 -17.92
C ARG A 198 6.19 9.20 -18.93
N ARG A 199 6.35 9.49 -20.22
CA ARG A 199 5.94 8.62 -21.34
C ARG A 199 6.84 7.39 -21.56
N GLY A 200 7.64 7.01 -20.56
CA GLY A 200 8.52 5.85 -20.66
C GLY A 200 7.75 4.53 -20.83
N PHE A 201 6.67 4.37 -20.11
CA PHE A 201 5.84 3.17 -20.18
C PHE A 201 5.18 2.98 -21.55
N GLU A 202 4.73 4.06 -22.22
CA GLU A 202 4.16 4.01 -23.58
C GLU A 202 5.17 3.42 -24.58
N ARG A 203 6.47 3.73 -24.40
CA ARG A 203 7.54 3.17 -25.25
C ARG A 203 7.81 1.70 -24.98
N ILE A 204 7.63 1.24 -23.73
CA ILE A 204 7.80 -0.17 -23.36
C ILE A 204 6.74 -1.02 -24.07
N VAL A 205 5.49 -0.58 -24.08
CA VAL A 205 4.36 -1.36 -24.62
C VAL A 205 4.09 -1.09 -26.11
N LYS A 206 4.74 -0.09 -26.70
CA LYS A 206 4.50 0.28 -28.10
C LYS A 206 4.72 -0.89 -29.06
N GLY A 207 3.67 -1.21 -29.84
CA GLY A 207 3.68 -2.31 -30.82
C GLY A 207 3.56 -3.71 -30.21
N ARG A 208 3.21 -3.81 -28.91
CA ARG A 208 2.98 -5.07 -28.20
C ARG A 208 1.52 -5.22 -27.81
N GLN A 209 1.04 -6.45 -27.79
CA GLN A 209 -0.31 -6.77 -27.30
C GLN A 209 -0.24 -7.29 -25.85
N VAL A 210 0.24 -6.45 -24.96
CA VAL A 210 0.37 -6.77 -23.53
C VAL A 210 -0.51 -5.83 -22.71
N PRO A 211 -1.20 -6.32 -21.68
CA PRO A 211 -2.03 -5.48 -20.83
C PRO A 211 -1.18 -4.54 -19.97
N VAL A 212 -1.66 -3.31 -19.83
CA VAL A 212 -1.15 -2.32 -18.88
C VAL A 212 -2.05 -2.35 -17.66
N ILE A 213 -1.51 -2.74 -16.50
CA ILE A 213 -2.27 -2.86 -15.25
C ILE A 213 -2.01 -1.62 -14.39
N PRO A 214 -3.00 -0.74 -14.23
CA PRO A 214 -2.88 0.36 -13.28
C PRO A 214 -2.87 -0.19 -11.86
N VAL A 215 -1.97 0.31 -11.01
CA VAL A 215 -1.87 -0.13 -9.62
C VAL A 215 -1.89 1.09 -8.69
N HIS A 216 -2.62 1.00 -7.58
CA HIS A 216 -2.62 2.05 -6.57
C HIS A 216 -2.19 1.50 -5.21
N LEU A 217 -1.16 2.11 -4.65
CA LEU A 217 -0.66 1.86 -3.31
C LEU A 217 -1.26 2.88 -2.36
N ASP A 218 -2.19 2.44 -1.51
CA ASP A 218 -2.92 3.29 -0.58
C ASP A 218 -2.34 3.22 0.83
N ARG A 219 -2.31 4.38 1.54
CA ARG A 219 -1.78 4.56 2.89
C ARG A 219 -0.26 4.37 3.03
N VAL A 220 0.50 4.19 1.95
CA VAL A 220 1.96 4.12 2.02
C VAL A 220 2.57 5.45 2.43
N TRP A 221 1.93 6.56 2.04
CA TRP A 221 2.22 7.89 2.60
C TRP A 221 1.86 7.92 4.08
N GLY A 222 2.80 8.35 4.93
CA GLY A 222 2.70 8.23 6.38
C GLY A 222 3.45 7.03 6.96
N SER A 223 3.87 6.07 6.12
CA SER A 223 4.74 4.98 6.57
C SER A 223 6.17 5.47 6.87
N ILE A 224 6.93 4.68 7.64
CA ILE A 224 8.34 4.97 7.99
C ILE A 224 9.19 5.27 6.76
N PHE A 225 8.90 4.63 5.63
CA PHE A 225 9.69 4.69 4.39
C PHE A 225 9.23 5.76 3.40
N SER A 226 8.20 6.57 3.74
CA SER A 226 7.73 7.69 2.93
C SER A 226 8.35 9.01 3.35
N PHE A 227 8.26 10.05 2.51
CA PHE A 227 8.83 11.37 2.78
C PHE A 227 7.92 12.28 3.62
N GLU A 228 6.81 11.79 4.15
CA GLU A 228 5.92 12.58 4.99
C GLU A 228 6.69 13.17 6.18
N GLY A 229 6.41 14.43 6.51
CA GLY A 229 7.14 15.17 7.56
C GLY A 229 8.55 15.61 7.16
N GLY A 230 8.93 15.49 5.87
CA GLY A 230 10.22 15.95 5.34
C GLY A 230 11.39 14.98 5.55
N HIS A 231 11.17 13.80 6.11
CA HIS A 231 12.22 12.85 6.45
C HIS A 231 11.83 11.42 6.10
N PHE A 232 12.80 10.63 5.60
CA PHE A 232 12.71 9.18 5.53
C PHE A 232 13.27 8.56 6.82
N PHE A 233 12.76 7.41 7.23
CA PHE A 233 13.28 6.55 8.31
C PHE A 233 13.26 7.14 9.75
N ARG A 234 12.72 8.34 9.97
CA ARG A 234 12.70 9.00 11.29
C ARG A 234 11.30 9.14 11.88
N LYS A 235 10.41 8.22 11.57
CA LYS A 235 9.02 8.21 12.08
C LYS A 235 8.71 6.85 12.67
N TRP A 236 7.92 6.85 13.73
CA TRP A 236 7.31 5.63 14.23
C TRP A 236 5.91 5.50 13.64
N PRO A 237 5.49 4.29 13.22
CA PRO A 237 4.14 4.07 12.74
C PRO A 237 3.14 4.30 13.87
N GLU A 238 2.00 4.92 13.57
CA GLU A 238 0.93 5.14 14.55
C GLU A 238 0.36 3.84 15.10
N GLN A 239 0.48 2.75 14.35
CA GLN A 239 0.03 1.40 14.72
C GLN A 239 0.85 0.32 14.00
N ILE A 240 1.05 -0.81 14.67
CA ILE A 240 1.67 -2.03 14.10
C ILE A 240 0.68 -3.19 14.35
N PRO A 241 0.32 -3.98 13.30
CA PRO A 241 0.68 -3.82 11.89
C PRO A 241 0.00 -2.62 11.22
N TYR A 242 0.76 -1.90 10.38
CA TYR A 242 0.29 -0.71 9.69
C TYR A 242 -0.62 -1.11 8.51
N PRO A 243 -1.88 -0.61 8.43
CA PRO A 243 -2.81 -1.01 7.37
C PRO A 243 -2.46 -0.37 6.04
N LEU A 244 -2.43 -1.18 4.99
CA LEU A 244 -2.02 -0.80 3.66
C LEU A 244 -2.89 -1.51 2.62
N THR A 245 -3.25 -0.85 1.52
CA THR A 245 -4.00 -1.47 0.44
C THR A 245 -3.24 -1.37 -0.86
N VAL A 246 -3.13 -2.50 -1.58
CA VAL A 246 -2.64 -2.57 -2.96
C VAL A 246 -3.82 -2.92 -3.84
N SER A 247 -4.17 -2.03 -4.75
CA SER A 247 -5.29 -2.20 -5.68
C SER A 247 -4.79 -2.34 -7.11
N PHE A 248 -5.11 -3.45 -7.77
CA PHE A 248 -4.86 -3.70 -9.17
C PHE A 248 -6.13 -3.40 -9.95
N GLY A 249 -6.07 -2.45 -10.89
CA GLY A 249 -7.19 -2.09 -11.75
C GLY A 249 -7.38 -3.05 -12.91
N ALA A 250 -8.49 -2.90 -13.62
CA ALA A 250 -8.74 -3.63 -14.85
C ALA A 250 -7.61 -3.40 -15.87
N PRO A 251 -7.25 -4.43 -16.65
CA PRO A 251 -6.24 -4.31 -17.69
C PRO A 251 -6.63 -3.24 -18.71
N LEU A 252 -5.71 -2.36 -19.02
CA LEU A 252 -5.84 -1.36 -20.07
C LEU A 252 -5.07 -1.81 -21.31
N PRO A 253 -5.47 -1.38 -22.52
CA PRO A 253 -4.77 -1.71 -23.75
C PRO A 253 -3.39 -1.03 -23.83
N SER A 254 -2.51 -1.55 -24.66
CA SER A 254 -1.12 -1.10 -24.79
C SER A 254 -0.96 0.30 -25.42
N ASP A 255 -2.00 0.83 -26.04
CA ASP A 255 -2.05 2.19 -26.60
C ASP A 255 -2.58 3.24 -25.62
N THR A 256 -2.89 2.84 -24.38
CA THR A 256 -3.34 3.74 -23.30
C THR A 256 -2.36 4.89 -23.08
N SER A 257 -2.88 6.11 -23.11
CA SER A 257 -2.08 7.32 -22.87
C SER A 257 -1.72 7.51 -21.39
N ALA A 258 -0.68 8.31 -21.14
CA ALA A 258 -0.29 8.67 -19.76
C ALA A 258 -1.41 9.38 -18.99
N HIS A 259 -2.28 10.12 -19.69
CA HIS A 259 -3.42 10.78 -19.07
C HIS A 259 -4.48 9.79 -18.59
N GLU A 260 -4.88 8.87 -19.46
CA GLU A 260 -5.87 7.82 -19.15
C GLU A 260 -5.38 6.90 -18.04
N LEU A 261 -4.12 6.45 -18.12
CA LEU A 261 -3.52 5.61 -17.08
C LEU A 261 -3.48 6.33 -15.72
N ARG A 262 -3.13 7.63 -15.71
CA ARG A 262 -3.14 8.43 -14.49
C ARG A 262 -4.56 8.59 -13.92
N ALA A 263 -5.56 8.75 -14.77
CA ALA A 263 -6.97 8.81 -14.37
C ALA A 263 -7.43 7.48 -13.76
N ALA A 264 -7.05 6.34 -14.35
CA ALA A 264 -7.34 5.01 -13.82
C ALA A 264 -6.71 4.79 -12.45
N ILE A 265 -5.44 5.15 -12.24
CA ILE A 265 -4.76 5.05 -10.93
C ILE A 265 -5.43 5.95 -9.88
N ARG A 266 -5.88 7.15 -10.28
CA ARG A 266 -6.64 8.04 -9.38
C ARG A 266 -7.98 7.42 -8.97
N ALA A 267 -8.71 6.84 -9.92
CA ALA A 267 -9.98 6.15 -9.62
C ALA A 267 -9.79 4.99 -8.62
N LEU A 268 -8.73 4.20 -8.77
CA LEU A 268 -8.35 3.17 -7.79
C LEU A 268 -8.08 3.77 -6.40
N GLY A 269 -7.45 4.95 -6.34
CA GLY A 269 -7.23 5.67 -5.10
C GLY A 269 -8.52 6.11 -4.42
N GLU A 270 -9.51 6.57 -5.19
CA GLU A 270 -10.83 6.91 -4.68
C GLU A 270 -11.57 5.68 -4.15
N GLU A 271 -11.47 4.55 -4.83
CA GLU A 271 -12.04 3.28 -4.37
C GLU A 271 -11.35 2.80 -3.08
N ALA A 272 -10.03 2.78 -3.05
CA ALA A 272 -9.26 2.44 -1.85
C ALA A 272 -9.63 3.35 -0.68
N TRP A 273 -9.86 4.64 -0.94
CA TRP A 273 -10.36 5.58 0.05
C TRP A 273 -11.76 5.22 0.58
N ARG A 274 -12.66 4.72 -0.27
CA ARG A 274 -13.99 4.23 0.15
C ARG A 274 -13.87 3.00 1.05
N LEU A 275 -12.90 2.12 0.80
CA LEU A 275 -12.63 0.94 1.62
C LEU A 275 -12.16 1.29 3.04
N ARG A 276 -11.66 2.50 3.28
CA ARG A 276 -11.28 2.99 4.61
C ARG A 276 -12.48 3.41 5.47
N LYS A 277 -13.69 3.54 4.91
CA LYS A 277 -14.87 4.09 5.61
C LYS A 277 -15.18 3.36 6.91
N SER A 278 -15.00 2.04 6.98
CA SER A 278 -15.28 1.23 8.17
C SER A 278 -14.36 1.54 9.36
N SER A 279 -13.16 2.09 9.11
CA SER A 279 -12.18 2.41 10.16
C SER A 279 -12.19 3.89 10.57
N ARG A 280 -13.01 4.73 9.93
CA ARG A 280 -13.04 6.16 10.18
C ARG A 280 -14.07 6.51 11.22
N ARG A 281 -13.66 7.31 12.15
CA ARG A 281 -14.58 8.00 13.01
C ARG A 281 -15.27 9.11 12.21
N THR A 282 -16.55 9.32 12.46
CA THR A 282 -17.27 10.49 11.94
C THR A 282 -16.67 11.77 12.49
N LEU A 283 -16.79 12.88 11.76
CA LEU A 283 -16.19 14.17 12.13
C LEU A 283 -16.45 14.56 13.59
N HIS A 284 -17.71 14.43 14.05
CA HIS A 284 -18.06 14.75 15.42
C HIS A 284 -17.45 13.80 16.46
N ARG A 285 -17.26 12.51 16.13
CA ARG A 285 -16.56 11.56 17.02
C ARG A 285 -15.07 11.87 17.11
N GLU A 286 -14.46 12.24 15.99
CA GLU A 286 -13.05 12.63 15.96
C GLU A 286 -12.85 13.96 16.72
N PHE A 287 -13.74 14.92 16.52
CA PHE A 287 -13.74 16.17 17.32
C PHE A 287 -13.83 15.88 18.82
N ILE A 288 -14.79 15.08 19.28
CA ILE A 288 -14.92 14.71 20.70
C ILE A 288 -13.62 14.06 21.20
N HIS A 289 -13.06 13.14 20.44
CA HIS A 289 -11.82 12.44 20.81
C HIS A 289 -10.65 13.40 20.94
N ALA A 290 -10.45 14.28 19.96
CA ALA A 290 -9.38 15.28 19.97
C ALA A 290 -9.52 16.26 21.14
N MET A 291 -10.74 16.76 21.38
CA MET A 291 -10.99 17.72 22.48
C MET A 291 -10.80 17.08 23.87
N ARG A 292 -11.16 15.80 24.04
CA ARG A 292 -10.98 15.07 25.31
C ARG A 292 -9.53 14.72 25.60
N ARG A 293 -8.70 14.53 24.56
CA ARG A 293 -7.30 14.14 24.71
C ARG A 293 -6.46 15.26 25.31
N HIS A 294 -6.78 16.51 24.98
CA HIS A 294 -6.06 17.69 25.47
C HIS A 294 -7.04 18.81 25.85
N PRO A 295 -7.78 18.69 26.99
CA PRO A 295 -8.93 19.53 27.30
C PRO A 295 -8.61 21.01 27.46
N PHE A 296 -7.42 21.34 27.97
CA PHE A 296 -7.00 22.72 28.23
C PHE A 296 -6.20 23.36 27.09
N ARG A 297 -5.94 22.60 26.01
CA ARG A 297 -5.23 23.13 24.85
C ARG A 297 -6.11 24.12 24.10
N PHE A 298 -5.49 25.15 23.51
CA PHE A 298 -6.13 26.06 22.57
C PHE A 298 -6.75 25.27 21.40
N ALA A 299 -8.01 25.55 21.09
CA ALA A 299 -8.77 24.88 20.03
C ALA A 299 -9.11 25.84 18.89
N MET A 300 -9.64 27.01 19.17
CA MET A 300 -10.09 27.97 18.16
C MET A 300 -10.19 29.37 18.74
N ALA A 301 -10.27 30.39 17.85
CA ALA A 301 -10.47 31.78 18.20
C ALA A 301 -11.22 32.51 17.08
N ASP A 302 -11.87 33.60 17.42
CA ASP A 302 -12.37 34.63 16.52
C ASP A 302 -12.22 36.03 17.17
N GLN A 303 -12.68 37.08 16.48
CA GLN A 303 -12.57 38.45 16.98
C GLN A 303 -13.30 38.67 18.31
N ASN A 304 -14.42 37.98 18.54
CA ASN A 304 -15.23 38.10 19.75
C ASN A 304 -14.76 37.16 20.86
N ARG A 305 -14.09 36.06 20.50
CA ARG A 305 -13.57 35.06 21.43
C ARG A 305 -12.14 34.72 21.03
N PRO A 306 -11.15 35.48 21.52
CA PRO A 306 -9.75 35.33 21.14
C PRO A 306 -9.10 34.04 21.64
N HIS A 307 -9.73 33.34 22.59
CA HIS A 307 -9.25 32.08 23.11
C HIS A 307 -10.41 31.18 23.53
N VAL A 308 -10.51 30.02 22.87
CA VAL A 308 -11.44 28.94 23.26
C VAL A 308 -10.62 27.66 23.44
N SER A 309 -10.66 27.09 24.64
CA SER A 309 -9.99 25.81 24.92
C SER A 309 -10.80 24.64 24.39
N SER A 310 -10.17 23.46 24.27
CA SER A 310 -10.79 22.23 23.79
C SER A 310 -12.03 21.85 24.62
N ILE A 311 -11.97 21.99 25.94
CA ILE A 311 -13.12 21.67 26.80
C ILE A 311 -14.26 22.66 26.60
N GLN A 312 -13.97 23.96 26.43
CA GLN A 312 -14.97 24.97 26.14
C GLN A 312 -15.65 24.73 24.79
N ALA A 313 -14.88 24.35 23.75
CA ALA A 313 -15.39 24.01 22.44
C ALA A 313 -16.31 22.76 22.51
N LEU A 314 -15.92 21.74 23.28
CA LEU A 314 -16.72 20.55 23.47
C LEU A 314 -18.04 20.84 24.19
N ILE A 315 -17.99 21.58 25.30
CA ILE A 315 -19.18 21.98 26.06
C ILE A 315 -20.09 22.84 25.17
N GLY A 316 -19.54 23.84 24.49
CA GLY A 316 -20.30 24.71 23.58
C GLY A 316 -21.03 23.94 22.49
N SER A 317 -20.35 22.98 21.85
CA SER A 317 -20.96 22.12 20.83
C SER A 317 -22.11 21.26 21.38
N ILE A 318 -21.96 20.71 22.59
CA ILE A 318 -23.00 19.89 23.25
C ILE A 318 -24.20 20.77 23.67
N VAL A 319 -23.97 21.95 24.23
CA VAL A 319 -25.03 22.88 24.60
C VAL A 319 -25.80 23.31 23.36
N LEU A 320 -25.15 23.69 22.28
CA LEU A 320 -25.78 24.03 21.01
C LEU A 320 -26.57 22.86 20.43
N ALA A 321 -26.00 21.66 20.44
CA ALA A 321 -26.73 20.46 20.00
C ALA A 321 -28.02 20.21 20.77
N ARG A 322 -27.99 20.37 22.09
CA ARG A 322 -29.21 20.24 22.94
C ARG A 322 -30.25 21.32 22.62
N SER A 323 -29.83 22.55 22.50
CA SER A 323 -30.71 23.69 22.22
C SER A 323 -31.33 23.62 20.82
N LEU A 324 -30.53 23.24 19.80
CA LEU A 324 -31.00 23.22 18.41
C LEU A 324 -31.71 21.95 18.00
N ARG A 325 -31.55 20.85 18.74
CA ARG A 325 -32.20 19.56 18.47
C ARG A 325 -33.72 19.62 18.26
N PRO A 326 -34.52 20.36 19.06
CA PRO A 326 -35.96 20.49 18.83
C PRO A 326 -36.30 21.13 17.50
N HIS A 327 -35.51 22.12 17.06
CA HIS A 327 -35.75 22.86 15.82
C HIS A 327 -35.35 22.06 14.56
N TRP A 328 -34.52 21.00 14.71
CA TRP A 328 -34.00 20.17 13.64
C TRP A 328 -34.75 18.83 13.50
N LYS A 329 -35.95 18.70 14.11
CA LYS A 329 -36.74 17.50 13.94
C LYS A 329 -37.18 17.32 12.48
N ASP A 330 -37.37 16.08 12.07
CA ASP A 330 -37.96 15.68 10.79
C ASP A 330 -37.26 16.21 9.52
N GLN A 331 -35.99 16.52 9.64
CA GLN A 331 -35.16 16.92 8.49
C GLN A 331 -33.79 16.26 8.57
N ARG A 332 -33.22 15.94 7.39
CA ARG A 332 -31.88 15.33 7.27
C ARG A 332 -30.78 16.39 7.20
N HIS A 333 -31.05 17.47 6.47
CA HIS A 333 -30.10 18.56 6.24
C HIS A 333 -30.55 19.79 7.02
N VAL A 334 -29.57 20.53 7.55
CA VAL A 334 -29.81 21.79 8.27
C VAL A 334 -28.91 22.88 7.67
N GLY A 335 -29.50 24.02 7.34
CA GLY A 335 -28.77 25.16 6.81
C GLY A 335 -28.00 25.89 7.91
N ILE A 336 -26.78 26.31 7.62
CA ILE A 336 -25.96 27.15 8.49
C ILE A 336 -25.55 28.40 7.71
N LEU A 337 -26.14 29.52 8.06
CA LEU A 337 -25.85 30.83 7.48
C LEU A 337 -25.10 31.69 8.51
N LEU A 338 -23.87 31.28 8.80
CA LEU A 338 -23.01 31.96 9.75
C LEU A 338 -21.66 32.29 9.10
N PRO A 339 -21.04 33.40 9.47
CA PRO A 339 -19.68 33.72 9.07
C PRO A 339 -18.69 32.72 9.69
N PRO A 340 -17.41 32.70 9.23
CA PRO A 340 -16.38 31.81 9.76
C PRO A 340 -15.92 32.25 11.18
N THR A 341 -16.76 31.95 12.16
CA THR A 341 -16.57 32.30 13.58
C THR A 341 -16.54 31.03 14.43
N VAL A 342 -16.17 31.17 15.70
CA VAL A 342 -16.25 30.12 16.71
C VAL A 342 -17.68 29.55 16.77
N ALA A 343 -18.71 30.40 16.75
CA ALA A 343 -20.11 29.96 16.74
C ALA A 343 -20.44 29.08 15.53
N GLY A 344 -20.02 29.51 14.33
CA GLY A 344 -20.23 28.74 13.10
C GLY A 344 -19.53 27.37 13.15
N ALA A 345 -18.32 27.30 13.70
CA ALA A 345 -17.59 26.04 13.88
C ALA A 345 -18.32 25.10 14.87
N LEU A 346 -18.78 25.63 16.00
CA LEU A 346 -19.49 24.84 17.02
C LEU A 346 -20.84 24.32 16.52
N VAL A 347 -21.59 25.11 15.75
CA VAL A 347 -22.87 24.68 15.12
C VAL A 347 -22.63 23.57 14.09
N ASN A 348 -21.53 23.66 13.31
CA ASN A 348 -21.13 22.61 12.38
C ASN A 348 -20.79 21.27 13.08
N VAL A 349 -20.35 21.31 14.33
CA VAL A 349 -20.16 20.10 15.16
C VAL A 349 -21.50 19.66 15.80
N ALA A 350 -22.33 20.61 16.21
CA ALA A 350 -23.63 20.33 16.85
C ALA A 350 -24.59 19.60 15.91
N ALA A 351 -24.63 19.93 14.61
CA ALA A 351 -25.50 19.28 13.64
C ALA A 351 -25.27 17.75 13.55
N PRO A 352 -24.06 17.24 13.32
CA PRO A 352 -23.83 15.79 13.31
C PRO A 352 -23.94 15.14 14.70
N LEU A 353 -23.80 15.86 15.81
CA LEU A 353 -24.15 15.34 17.15
C LEU A 353 -25.65 15.08 17.29
N CYS A 354 -26.48 15.81 16.55
CA CYS A 354 -27.92 15.57 16.44
C CYS A 354 -28.28 14.57 15.32
N GLY A 355 -27.33 13.95 14.65
CA GLY A 355 -27.56 13.07 13.51
C GLY A 355 -27.96 13.79 12.23
N LYS A 356 -27.68 15.08 12.13
CA LYS A 356 -28.01 15.92 10.97
C LYS A 356 -26.79 16.18 10.09
N THR A 357 -27.03 16.50 8.82
CA THR A 357 -25.97 16.93 7.89
C THR A 357 -26.01 18.46 7.82
N SER A 358 -24.91 19.12 8.19
CA SER A 358 -24.77 20.57 8.06
C SER A 358 -24.53 20.96 6.62
N VAL A 359 -25.26 21.96 6.14
CA VAL A 359 -25.10 22.61 4.83
C VAL A 359 -24.70 24.05 5.07
N ASN A 360 -23.43 24.38 4.87
CA ASN A 360 -22.95 25.75 5.01
C ASN A 360 -23.42 26.57 3.80
N LEU A 361 -24.21 27.57 4.07
CA LEU A 361 -24.71 28.51 3.07
C LEU A 361 -23.76 29.70 2.94
N ASN A 362 -23.49 30.10 1.72
CA ASN A 362 -22.64 31.25 1.50
C ASN A 362 -23.47 32.55 1.68
N TYR A 363 -23.15 33.31 2.71
CA TYR A 363 -23.80 34.57 3.02
C TYR A 363 -23.44 35.74 2.06
N THR A 364 -22.46 35.51 1.17
CA THR A 364 -22.03 36.51 0.19
C THR A 364 -22.73 36.39 -1.18
N VAL A 365 -23.49 35.31 -1.40
CA VAL A 365 -24.25 35.12 -2.64
C VAL A 365 -25.57 35.88 -2.59
N GLY A 366 -26.04 36.31 -3.75
CA GLY A 366 -27.34 36.99 -3.87
C GLY A 366 -28.51 36.04 -3.50
N LYS A 367 -29.70 36.63 -3.30
CA LYS A 367 -30.92 35.95 -2.89
C LYS A 367 -31.25 34.71 -3.74
N SER A 368 -31.14 34.81 -5.06
CA SER A 368 -31.39 33.72 -6.01
C SER A 368 -30.48 32.50 -5.79
N GLY A 369 -29.19 32.75 -5.51
CA GLY A 369 -28.22 31.67 -5.21
C GLY A 369 -28.51 30.98 -3.87
N LEU A 370 -28.91 31.74 -2.86
CA LEU A 370 -29.31 31.21 -1.56
C LEU A 370 -30.58 30.33 -1.68
N GLU A 371 -31.61 30.82 -2.37
CA GLU A 371 -32.85 30.10 -2.63
C GLU A 371 -32.62 28.81 -3.41
N ALA A 372 -31.70 28.84 -4.40
CA ALA A 372 -31.32 27.65 -5.13
C ALA A 372 -30.65 26.60 -4.21
N ALA A 373 -29.73 27.02 -3.34
CA ALA A 373 -29.07 26.13 -2.38
C ALA A 373 -30.08 25.51 -1.39
N VAL A 374 -31.03 26.30 -0.89
CA VAL A 374 -32.11 25.84 0.00
C VAL A 374 -32.97 24.75 -0.66
N ARG A 375 -33.37 24.98 -1.91
CA ARG A 375 -34.15 24.01 -2.69
C ARG A 375 -33.38 22.72 -2.97
N LEU A 376 -32.15 22.86 -3.45
CA LEU A 376 -31.31 21.71 -3.82
C LEU A 376 -30.98 20.79 -2.62
N ALA A 377 -30.79 21.38 -1.44
CA ALA A 377 -30.46 20.65 -0.23
C ALA A 377 -31.67 20.27 0.62
N ASP A 378 -32.89 20.56 0.19
CA ASP A 378 -34.16 20.34 0.94
C ASP A 378 -34.05 20.88 2.38
N LEU A 379 -33.65 22.15 2.52
CA LEU A 379 -33.50 22.77 3.84
C LEU A 379 -34.82 23.33 4.33
N ARG A 380 -35.20 22.95 5.55
CA ARG A 380 -36.40 23.46 6.23
C ARG A 380 -36.08 24.45 7.35
N THR A 381 -34.86 24.38 7.85
CA THR A 381 -34.32 25.29 8.88
C THR A 381 -32.95 25.82 8.44
N ILE A 382 -32.76 27.12 8.64
CA ILE A 382 -31.50 27.80 8.45
C ILE A 382 -31.11 28.49 9.76
#